data_9a0a3839f1ea7d5bdcc6352240a17485
#
_entry.id   9a0a3839f1ea7d5bdcc6352240a17485
#
_cell.length_a   1.000
_cell.length_b   1.000
_cell.length_c   1.000
_cell.angle_alpha   90.00
_cell.angle_beta   90.00
_cell.angle_gamma   90.00
#
_symmetry.space_group_name_H-M   'P 1'
#
loop_
_entity.id
_entity.type
_entity.pdbx_description
1 polymer ?
#
loop_
_entity_poly.entity_id
_entity_poly.type
_entity_poly.pdbx_seq_one_letter_code
_entity_poly.pdbx_strand_id
1 'polypeptide(L)'
;MRENRVKQVMADGKLALGTYVTFADPQVVEIIGLAGYDAAFIDMEHTTFDLALVTEMIRAADLVGVTSIVRVPDNDEKLILRLLDAGAEGIIVPHVDGLEGAKRAVEAVRYAPLGHRGGAAGTRATRFGSVSWNDHVNQSNEQILLSVMTEDDNGIRDIEKIAALDGVDLVSIGPTDFSEYMGIRDPQSPILRGKITELADKIKKIGKAKMQFPMNHAAMPLGPKELQDLGVGYAHVSPPPTAVLMRSLKERMDNIRQELS
;
A
#
# COMPACT_ATOMS: atom_id res chain seq x y z
N MET A 1 -15.76 -10.36 6.28
CA MET A 1 -14.79 -9.24 6.14
C MET A 1 -15.62 -7.97 5.96
N ARG A 2 -15.16 -6.80 6.35
CA ARG A 2 -15.83 -5.54 5.97
C ARG A 2 -15.45 -5.17 4.53
N GLU A 3 -16.19 -4.26 3.92
CA GLU A 3 -15.82 -3.68 2.64
C GLU A 3 -14.51 -2.89 2.76
N ASN A 4 -13.62 -3.07 1.83
CA ASN A 4 -12.32 -2.40 1.81
C ASN A 4 -12.49 -0.94 1.36
N ARG A 5 -12.21 0.01 2.26
CA ARG A 5 -12.44 1.44 2.02
C ARG A 5 -11.63 1.98 0.83
N VAL A 6 -10.39 1.51 0.65
CA VAL A 6 -9.57 1.91 -0.51
C VAL A 6 -10.20 1.46 -1.81
N LYS A 7 -10.69 0.20 -1.86
CA LYS A 7 -11.38 -0.32 -3.06
C LYS A 7 -12.68 0.44 -3.35
N GLN A 8 -13.44 0.81 -2.30
CA GLN A 8 -14.65 1.64 -2.46
C GLN A 8 -14.34 3.02 -3.05
N VAL A 9 -13.36 3.73 -2.48
CA VAL A 9 -12.95 5.07 -2.97
C VAL A 9 -12.47 4.98 -4.43
N MET A 10 -11.69 3.94 -4.76
CA MET A 10 -11.25 3.70 -6.14
C MET A 10 -12.41 3.37 -7.09
N ALA A 11 -13.41 2.62 -6.64
CA ALA A 11 -14.61 2.29 -7.43
C ALA A 11 -15.47 3.54 -7.71
N ASP A 12 -15.51 4.50 -6.78
CA ASP A 12 -16.12 5.83 -6.98
C ASP A 12 -15.34 6.72 -7.96
N GLY A 13 -14.23 6.25 -8.53
CA GLY A 13 -13.37 7.04 -9.41
C GLY A 13 -12.53 8.09 -8.69
N LYS A 14 -12.40 7.99 -7.36
CA LYS A 14 -11.63 8.92 -6.53
C LYS A 14 -10.24 8.36 -6.20
N LEU A 15 -9.34 9.25 -5.76
CA LEU A 15 -8.02 8.92 -5.25
C LEU A 15 -8.14 8.56 -3.77
N ALA A 16 -7.83 7.31 -3.41
CA ALA A 16 -7.75 6.88 -2.03
C ALA A 16 -6.43 7.35 -1.39
N LEU A 17 -6.49 7.77 -0.13
CA LEU A 17 -5.38 8.37 0.59
C LEU A 17 -5.00 7.55 1.84
N GLY A 18 -3.72 7.24 1.97
CA GLY A 18 -3.15 6.62 3.16
C GLY A 18 -1.93 7.40 3.66
N THR A 19 -1.37 6.96 4.77
CA THR A 19 -0.07 7.44 5.23
C THR A 19 0.70 6.32 5.93
N TYR A 20 2.03 6.47 6.02
CA TYR A 20 2.90 5.49 6.64
C TYR A 20 2.68 5.37 8.14
N VAL A 21 2.69 4.13 8.63
CA VAL A 21 2.81 3.81 10.06
C VAL A 21 4.28 3.56 10.33
N THR A 22 4.94 4.51 10.97
CA THR A 22 6.39 4.48 11.27
C THR A 22 6.69 4.48 12.77
N PHE A 23 5.67 4.55 13.62
CA PHE A 23 5.77 4.37 15.07
C PHE A 23 5.39 2.93 15.45
N ALA A 24 6.14 2.35 16.38
CA ALA A 24 5.86 1.01 16.91
C ALA A 24 4.74 1.05 17.98
N ASP A 25 3.60 1.69 17.65
CA ASP A 25 2.45 1.85 18.55
C ASP A 25 1.14 1.82 17.75
N PRO A 26 0.19 0.93 18.07
CA PRO A 26 -1.13 0.87 17.43
C PRO A 26 -1.94 2.17 17.51
N GLN A 27 -1.73 3.03 18.52
CA GLN A 27 -2.42 4.31 18.65
C GLN A 27 -2.23 5.21 17.43
N VAL A 28 -1.07 5.12 16.75
CA VAL A 28 -0.84 5.92 15.55
C VAL A 28 -1.79 5.51 14.42
N VAL A 29 -2.18 4.24 14.35
CA VAL A 29 -3.16 3.75 13.37
C VAL A 29 -4.54 4.32 13.65
N GLU A 30 -4.92 4.39 14.94
CA GLU A 30 -6.18 5.03 15.36
C GLU A 30 -6.19 6.52 14.99
N ILE A 31 -5.09 7.24 15.25
CA ILE A 31 -4.95 8.67 14.89
C ILE A 31 -5.08 8.85 13.37
N ILE A 32 -4.47 7.98 12.56
CA ILE A 32 -4.57 8.02 11.09
C ILE A 32 -6.02 7.87 10.64
N GLY A 33 -6.76 6.90 11.19
CA GLY A 33 -8.16 6.71 10.87
C GLY A 33 -9.04 7.90 11.30
N LEU A 34 -8.84 8.40 12.52
CA LEU A 34 -9.57 9.56 13.05
C LEU A 34 -9.23 10.86 12.29
N ALA A 35 -8.04 10.97 11.72
CA ALA A 35 -7.66 12.08 10.85
C ALA A 35 -8.30 12.02 9.45
N GLY A 36 -9.03 10.94 9.12
CA GLY A 36 -9.82 10.82 7.89
C GLY A 36 -9.11 10.16 6.72
N TYR A 37 -7.96 9.50 6.94
CA TYR A 37 -7.32 8.70 5.90
C TYR A 37 -8.14 7.46 5.56
N ASP A 38 -8.00 6.97 4.32
CA ASP A 38 -8.66 5.74 3.86
C ASP A 38 -7.86 4.49 4.22
N ALA A 39 -6.53 4.62 4.36
CA ALA A 39 -5.64 3.52 4.70
C ALA A 39 -4.54 3.90 5.68
N ALA A 40 -4.18 2.96 6.57
CA ALA A 40 -2.94 2.95 7.32
C ALA A 40 -1.95 2.02 6.59
N PHE A 41 -0.85 2.57 6.11
CA PHE A 41 0.21 1.83 5.42
C PHE A 41 1.24 1.36 6.45
N ILE A 42 1.12 0.11 6.87
CA ILE A 42 2.00 -0.53 7.86
C ILE A 42 3.20 -1.13 7.12
N ASP A 43 4.38 -0.62 7.42
CA ASP A 43 5.60 -0.95 6.68
C ASP A 43 6.47 -1.94 7.47
N MET A 44 6.56 -3.20 6.99
CA MET A 44 7.47 -4.20 7.56
C MET A 44 8.81 -4.31 6.81
N GLU A 45 8.97 -3.60 5.70
CA GLU A 45 10.21 -3.63 4.91
C GLU A 45 11.27 -2.69 5.51
N HIS A 46 10.91 -1.44 5.82
CA HIS A 46 11.84 -0.43 6.32
C HIS A 46 11.64 -0.08 7.80
N THR A 47 11.00 -0.97 8.55
CA THR A 47 10.84 -0.86 10.00
C THR A 47 11.28 -2.14 10.70
N THR A 48 11.32 -2.10 12.03
CA THR A 48 11.62 -3.27 12.87
C THR A 48 10.35 -3.93 13.42
N PHE A 49 9.21 -3.77 12.75
CA PHE A 49 7.93 -4.31 13.21
C PHE A 49 7.90 -5.83 13.08
N ASP A 50 7.54 -6.50 14.15
CA ASP A 50 7.25 -7.93 14.14
C ASP A 50 5.77 -8.20 13.87
N LEU A 51 5.45 -9.48 13.64
CA LEU A 51 4.08 -9.90 13.34
C LEU A 51 3.10 -9.66 14.50
N ALA A 52 3.56 -9.71 15.75
CA ALA A 52 2.70 -9.47 16.91
C ALA A 52 2.25 -8.01 16.96
N LEU A 53 3.19 -7.08 16.81
CA LEU A 53 2.89 -5.65 16.75
C LEU A 53 1.99 -5.30 15.56
N VAL A 54 2.30 -5.85 14.36
CA VAL A 54 1.48 -5.61 13.16
C VAL A 54 0.07 -6.16 13.33
N THR A 55 -0.11 -7.29 14.03
CA THR A 55 -1.44 -7.80 14.38
C THR A 55 -2.25 -6.81 15.23
N GLU A 56 -1.63 -6.17 16.22
CA GLU A 56 -2.30 -5.12 17.02
C GLU A 56 -2.61 -3.87 16.17
N MET A 57 -1.73 -3.47 15.26
CA MET A 57 -2.01 -2.38 14.31
C MET A 57 -3.18 -2.69 13.37
N ILE A 58 -3.29 -3.94 12.88
CA ILE A 58 -4.45 -4.39 12.09
C ILE A 58 -5.75 -4.30 12.93
N ARG A 59 -5.69 -4.67 14.21
CA ARG A 59 -6.84 -4.55 15.13
C ARG A 59 -7.23 -3.09 15.35
N ALA A 60 -6.25 -2.21 15.54
CA ALA A 60 -6.48 -0.77 15.67
C ALA A 60 -7.14 -0.17 14.42
N ALA A 61 -6.70 -0.60 13.22
CA ALA A 61 -7.31 -0.19 11.96
C ALA A 61 -8.80 -0.59 11.87
N ASP A 62 -9.14 -1.79 12.33
CA ASP A 62 -10.54 -2.25 12.38
C ASP A 62 -11.41 -1.38 13.29
N LEU A 63 -10.88 -0.93 14.44
CA LEU A 63 -11.63 -0.12 15.41
C LEU A 63 -12.07 1.23 14.83
N VAL A 64 -11.23 1.83 14.00
CA VAL A 64 -11.49 3.17 13.43
C VAL A 64 -11.94 3.14 11.96
N GLY A 65 -12.10 1.94 11.39
CA GLY A 65 -12.64 1.77 10.05
C GLY A 65 -11.68 2.16 8.92
N VAL A 66 -10.35 2.21 9.17
CA VAL A 66 -9.33 2.48 8.15
C VAL A 66 -8.81 1.17 7.57
N THR A 67 -8.51 1.12 6.26
CA THR A 67 -7.95 -0.08 5.64
C THR A 67 -6.52 -0.32 6.12
N SER A 68 -6.24 -1.49 6.71
CA SER A 68 -4.88 -1.92 7.03
C SER A 68 -4.19 -2.48 5.79
N ILE A 69 -3.19 -1.76 5.27
CA ILE A 69 -2.36 -2.22 4.15
C ILE A 69 -0.96 -2.50 4.70
N VAL A 70 -0.49 -3.74 4.58
CA VAL A 70 0.83 -4.15 5.09
C VAL A 70 1.79 -4.35 3.92
N ARG A 71 2.91 -3.61 3.93
CA ARG A 71 4.03 -3.90 3.04
C ARG A 71 4.90 -4.96 3.70
N VAL A 72 5.00 -6.12 3.05
CA VAL A 72 5.87 -7.21 3.49
C VAL A 72 7.32 -6.95 3.07
N PRO A 73 8.32 -7.53 3.75
CA PRO A 73 9.73 -7.35 3.37
C PRO A 73 10.12 -8.12 2.10
N ASP A 74 9.36 -9.15 1.74
CA ASP A 74 9.61 -10.00 0.58
C ASP A 74 8.30 -10.70 0.14
N ASN A 75 8.30 -11.31 -1.04
CA ASN A 75 7.20 -12.14 -1.55
C ASN A 75 7.16 -13.51 -0.84
N ASP A 76 7.03 -13.50 0.48
CA ASP A 76 6.96 -14.69 1.34
C ASP A 76 5.49 -15.09 1.57
N GLU A 77 5.06 -16.20 0.94
CA GLU A 77 3.70 -16.72 1.06
C GLU A 77 3.29 -17.03 2.51
N LYS A 78 4.23 -17.44 3.38
CA LYS A 78 3.93 -17.79 4.77
C LYS A 78 3.70 -16.56 5.64
N LEU A 79 4.47 -15.50 5.43
CA LEU A 79 4.25 -14.22 6.10
C LEU A 79 2.93 -13.59 5.62
N ILE A 80 2.71 -13.57 4.30
CA ILE A 80 1.47 -13.06 3.69
C ILE A 80 0.25 -13.79 4.27
N LEU A 81 0.28 -15.13 4.31
CA LEU A 81 -0.78 -15.95 4.91
C LEU A 81 -1.08 -15.53 6.35
N ARG A 82 -0.06 -15.39 7.21
CA ARG A 82 -0.23 -15.04 8.62
C ARG A 82 -0.81 -13.63 8.81
N LEU A 83 -0.40 -12.67 8.00
CA LEU A 83 -0.94 -11.31 8.01
C LEU A 83 -2.41 -11.28 7.58
N LEU A 84 -2.75 -12.00 6.53
CA LEU A 84 -4.13 -12.11 6.05
C LEU A 84 -5.03 -12.86 7.05
N ASP A 85 -4.52 -13.87 7.74
CA ASP A 85 -5.23 -14.58 8.81
C ASP A 85 -5.40 -13.71 10.08
N ALA A 86 -4.46 -12.80 10.34
CA ALA A 86 -4.59 -11.75 11.35
C ALA A 86 -5.64 -10.68 10.97
N GLY A 87 -6.06 -10.63 9.72
CA GLY A 87 -7.12 -9.75 9.22
C GLY A 87 -6.61 -8.53 8.45
N ALA A 88 -5.38 -8.53 7.94
CA ALA A 88 -4.92 -7.48 7.03
C ALA A 88 -5.86 -7.38 5.81
N GLU A 89 -6.20 -6.16 5.42
CA GLU A 89 -7.12 -5.90 4.31
C GLU A 89 -6.40 -5.56 3.01
N GLY A 90 -5.09 -5.36 3.06
CA GLY A 90 -4.25 -5.18 1.88
C GLY A 90 -2.82 -5.65 2.13
N ILE A 91 -2.18 -6.11 1.06
CA ILE A 91 -0.77 -6.49 1.02
C ILE A 91 -0.09 -5.72 -0.10
N ILE A 92 1.07 -5.14 0.21
CA ILE A 92 2.02 -4.62 -0.78
C ILE A 92 3.21 -5.57 -0.81
N VAL A 93 3.49 -6.13 -1.98
CA VAL A 93 4.66 -6.97 -2.20
C VAL A 93 5.72 -6.13 -2.92
N PRO A 94 6.86 -5.83 -2.29
CA PRO A 94 7.94 -5.07 -2.89
C PRO A 94 8.75 -5.91 -3.87
N HIS A 95 9.61 -5.27 -4.65
CA HIS A 95 10.63 -5.89 -5.51
C HIS A 95 10.11 -7.05 -6.39
N VAL A 96 8.91 -6.86 -6.96
CA VAL A 96 8.29 -7.90 -7.79
C VAL A 96 9.05 -8.00 -9.12
N ASP A 97 9.75 -9.12 -9.30
CA ASP A 97 10.53 -9.42 -10.49
C ASP A 97 9.61 -9.87 -11.65
N GLY A 98 9.13 -8.89 -12.41
CA GLY A 98 8.33 -9.09 -13.61
C GLY A 98 7.01 -9.82 -13.38
N LEU A 99 6.48 -10.38 -14.48
CA LEU A 99 5.17 -11.06 -14.47
C LEU A 99 5.13 -12.28 -13.55
N GLU A 100 6.20 -13.07 -13.51
CA GLU A 100 6.22 -14.30 -12.69
C GLU A 100 6.24 -13.98 -11.19
N GLY A 101 6.93 -12.90 -10.77
CA GLY A 101 6.88 -12.39 -9.40
C GLY A 101 5.46 -11.92 -9.02
N ALA A 102 4.78 -11.22 -9.93
CA ALA A 102 3.40 -10.79 -9.73
C ALA A 102 2.42 -11.97 -9.61
N LYS A 103 2.57 -13.02 -10.43
CA LYS A 103 1.78 -14.24 -10.32
C LYS A 103 1.95 -14.91 -8.95
N ARG A 104 3.19 -15.06 -8.46
CA ARG A 104 3.45 -15.61 -7.13
C ARG A 104 2.77 -14.78 -6.02
N ALA A 105 2.75 -13.45 -6.14
CA ALA A 105 2.04 -12.60 -5.18
C ALA A 105 0.51 -12.84 -5.21
N VAL A 106 -0.08 -12.96 -6.40
CA VAL A 106 -1.50 -13.33 -6.56
C VAL A 106 -1.78 -14.68 -5.92
N GLU A 107 -0.96 -15.69 -6.23
CA GLU A 107 -1.09 -17.05 -5.70
C GLU A 107 -1.06 -17.09 -4.16
N ALA A 108 -0.20 -16.28 -3.54
CA ALA A 108 -0.07 -16.19 -2.09
C ALA A 108 -1.26 -15.48 -1.41
N VAL A 109 -1.87 -14.49 -2.07
CA VAL A 109 -2.91 -13.64 -1.49
C VAL A 109 -4.31 -14.19 -1.74
N ARG A 110 -4.56 -14.82 -2.90
CA ARG A 110 -5.89 -15.24 -3.34
C ARG A 110 -6.16 -16.71 -3.04
N TYR A 111 -7.40 -17.00 -2.70
CA TYR A 111 -7.93 -18.38 -2.69
C TYR A 111 -8.23 -18.86 -4.11
N ALA A 112 -8.34 -20.17 -4.28
CA ALA A 112 -8.79 -20.77 -5.54
C ALA A 112 -10.12 -20.13 -6.03
N PRO A 113 -10.32 -19.96 -7.36
CA PRO A 113 -9.45 -20.40 -8.45
C PRO A 113 -8.34 -19.42 -8.84
N LEU A 114 -8.25 -18.23 -8.21
CA LEU A 114 -7.29 -17.18 -8.55
C LEU A 114 -5.88 -17.44 -8.02
N GLY A 115 -5.77 -18.16 -6.91
CA GLY A 115 -4.53 -18.51 -6.25
C GLY A 115 -4.66 -19.77 -5.42
N HIS A 116 -3.71 -20.00 -4.52
CA HIS A 116 -3.69 -21.17 -3.64
C HIS A 116 -3.36 -20.83 -2.17
N ARG A 117 -3.76 -19.63 -1.71
CA ARG A 117 -3.65 -19.26 -0.30
C ARG A 117 -4.19 -20.38 0.59
N GLY A 118 -3.41 -20.77 1.62
CA GLY A 118 -3.82 -21.75 2.62
C GLY A 118 -5.04 -21.29 3.42
N GLY A 119 -5.91 -22.21 3.80
CA GLY A 119 -7.15 -21.93 4.50
C GLY A 119 -7.15 -22.40 5.95
N ALA A 120 -7.67 -21.56 6.86
CA ALA A 120 -7.91 -21.90 8.26
C ALA A 120 -9.18 -21.20 8.77
N ALA A 121 -10.21 -22.01 9.10
CA ALA A 121 -11.53 -21.50 9.44
C ALA A 121 -11.64 -20.86 10.84
N GLY A 122 -10.64 -21.02 11.70
CA GLY A 122 -10.66 -20.51 13.09
C GLY A 122 -9.86 -19.22 13.31
N THR A 123 -9.44 -18.55 12.25
CA THR A 123 -8.60 -17.33 12.36
C THR A 123 -9.43 -16.07 12.65
N ARG A 124 -8.74 -14.96 12.98
CA ARG A 124 -9.39 -13.66 13.16
C ARG A 124 -10.10 -13.19 11.88
N ALA A 125 -9.51 -13.43 10.72
CA ALA A 125 -10.10 -13.07 9.43
C ALA A 125 -11.46 -13.73 9.18
N THR A 126 -11.66 -14.95 9.68
CA THR A 126 -12.95 -15.67 9.65
C THR A 126 -13.87 -15.33 10.83
N ARG A 127 -13.53 -14.33 11.64
CA ARG A 127 -14.18 -13.99 12.91
C ARG A 127 -14.28 -15.23 13.82
N PHE A 128 -13.16 -15.97 13.93
CA PHE A 128 -13.03 -17.18 14.76
C PHE A 128 -14.08 -18.27 14.42
N GLY A 129 -14.37 -18.43 13.14
CA GLY A 129 -15.30 -19.42 12.64
C GLY A 129 -16.78 -19.01 12.65
N SER A 130 -17.10 -17.75 12.93
CA SER A 130 -18.48 -17.24 12.90
C SER A 130 -18.96 -16.89 11.49
N VAL A 131 -18.06 -16.84 10.50
CA VAL A 131 -18.38 -16.65 9.08
C VAL A 131 -18.25 -17.99 8.36
N SER A 132 -19.17 -18.31 7.45
CA SER A 132 -19.06 -19.52 6.64
C SER A 132 -17.80 -19.50 5.78
N TRP A 133 -17.20 -20.68 5.56
CA TRP A 133 -15.95 -20.75 4.77
C TRP A 133 -16.13 -20.21 3.35
N ASN A 134 -17.24 -20.54 2.68
CA ASN A 134 -17.52 -20.07 1.33
C ASN A 134 -17.67 -18.54 1.27
N ASP A 135 -18.38 -17.94 2.22
CA ASP A 135 -18.52 -16.49 2.29
C ASP A 135 -17.17 -15.82 2.56
N HIS A 136 -16.33 -16.41 3.46
CA HIS A 136 -15.01 -15.91 3.72
C HIS A 136 -14.12 -15.92 2.47
N VAL A 137 -14.08 -17.02 1.73
CA VAL A 137 -13.29 -17.17 0.49
C VAL A 137 -13.70 -16.13 -0.54
N ASN A 138 -15.02 -16.01 -0.80
CA ASN A 138 -15.56 -15.07 -1.77
C ASN A 138 -15.22 -13.62 -1.38
N GLN A 139 -15.52 -13.23 -0.14
CA GLN A 139 -15.22 -11.89 0.36
C GLN A 139 -13.72 -11.59 0.37
N SER A 140 -12.88 -12.57 0.72
CA SER A 140 -11.42 -12.39 0.72
C SER A 140 -10.89 -12.14 -0.69
N ASN A 141 -11.32 -12.92 -1.68
CA ASN A 141 -10.88 -12.73 -3.07
C ASN A 141 -11.33 -11.38 -3.65
N GLU A 142 -12.48 -10.88 -3.20
CA GLU A 142 -13.03 -9.59 -3.63
C GLU A 142 -12.43 -8.39 -2.88
N GLN A 143 -12.34 -8.48 -1.54
CA GLN A 143 -12.07 -7.33 -0.69
C GLN A 143 -10.59 -7.14 -0.32
N ILE A 144 -9.76 -8.18 -0.29
CA ILE A 144 -8.32 -8.01 -0.03
C ILE A 144 -7.69 -7.25 -1.20
N LEU A 145 -6.98 -6.17 -0.88
CA LEU A 145 -6.25 -5.38 -1.86
C LEU A 145 -4.84 -5.96 -2.04
N LEU A 146 -4.47 -6.25 -3.27
CA LEU A 146 -3.09 -6.62 -3.62
C LEU A 146 -2.44 -5.51 -4.45
N SER A 147 -1.36 -4.97 -3.93
CA SER A 147 -0.44 -4.10 -4.65
C SER A 147 0.88 -4.82 -4.90
N VAL A 148 1.34 -4.80 -6.14
CA VAL A 148 2.67 -5.29 -6.52
C VAL A 148 3.56 -4.10 -6.85
N MET A 149 4.73 -4.02 -6.22
CA MET A 149 5.67 -2.93 -6.45
C MET A 149 6.77 -3.40 -7.39
N THR A 150 6.99 -2.64 -8.45
CA THR A 150 7.96 -2.93 -9.48
C THR A 150 8.71 -1.66 -9.87
N GLU A 151 10.03 -1.74 -9.95
CA GLU A 151 10.92 -0.59 -10.13
C GLU A 151 12.20 -0.96 -10.90
N ASP A 152 12.32 -2.21 -11.35
CA ASP A 152 13.43 -2.74 -12.14
C ASP A 152 13.06 -2.98 -13.61
N ASP A 153 14.06 -3.40 -14.41
CA ASP A 153 13.90 -3.68 -15.85
C ASP A 153 12.79 -4.68 -16.16
N ASN A 154 12.70 -5.77 -15.40
CA ASN A 154 11.75 -6.84 -15.64
C ASN A 154 10.33 -6.38 -15.37
N GLY A 155 10.14 -5.71 -14.23
CA GLY A 155 8.86 -5.17 -13.84
C GLY A 155 8.37 -4.06 -14.77
N ILE A 156 9.25 -3.14 -15.15
CA ILE A 156 8.93 -2.05 -16.09
C ILE A 156 8.58 -2.61 -17.48
N ARG A 157 9.31 -3.61 -17.96
CA ARG A 157 9.03 -4.27 -19.24
C ARG A 157 7.69 -5.00 -19.24
N ASP A 158 7.35 -5.64 -18.14
CA ASP A 158 6.14 -6.46 -18.01
C ASP A 158 4.94 -5.70 -17.43
N ILE A 159 5.04 -4.39 -17.21
CA ILE A 159 4.04 -3.59 -16.46
C ILE A 159 2.61 -3.72 -17.01
N GLU A 160 2.44 -3.79 -18.33
CA GLU A 160 1.12 -3.97 -18.95
C GLU A 160 0.55 -5.36 -18.67
N LYS A 161 1.39 -6.40 -18.67
CA LYS A 161 0.97 -7.78 -18.33
C LYS A 161 0.63 -7.89 -16.84
N ILE A 162 1.42 -7.23 -15.98
CA ILE A 162 1.18 -7.17 -14.54
C ILE A 162 -0.15 -6.46 -14.26
N ALA A 163 -0.37 -5.28 -14.88
CA ALA A 163 -1.61 -4.53 -14.73
C ALA A 163 -2.86 -5.26 -15.29
N ALA A 164 -2.67 -6.20 -16.22
CA ALA A 164 -3.73 -7.02 -16.78
C ALA A 164 -4.03 -8.29 -15.98
N LEU A 165 -3.17 -8.65 -15.00
CA LEU A 165 -3.27 -9.91 -14.25
C LEU A 165 -4.47 -9.88 -13.31
N ASP A 166 -5.31 -10.91 -13.39
CA ASP A 166 -6.43 -11.08 -12.46
C ASP A 166 -5.89 -11.30 -11.03
N GLY A 167 -6.46 -10.58 -10.08
CA GLY A 167 -6.04 -10.62 -8.69
C GLY A 167 -5.07 -9.51 -8.27
N VAL A 168 -4.51 -8.74 -9.19
CA VAL A 168 -3.75 -7.50 -8.90
C VAL A 168 -4.70 -6.31 -8.92
N ASP A 169 -4.73 -5.54 -7.84
CA ASP A 169 -5.55 -4.31 -7.73
C ASP A 169 -4.74 -3.06 -8.03
N LEU A 170 -3.48 -3.04 -7.62
CA LEU A 170 -2.58 -1.90 -7.76
C LEU A 170 -1.20 -2.33 -8.30
N VAL A 171 -0.64 -1.51 -9.16
CA VAL A 171 0.79 -1.56 -9.54
C VAL A 171 1.48 -0.36 -8.93
N SER A 172 2.42 -0.60 -8.02
CA SER A 172 3.18 0.43 -7.32
C SER A 172 4.53 0.64 -7.97
N ILE A 173 4.97 1.90 -8.02
CA ILE A 173 6.32 2.27 -8.43
C ILE A 173 6.93 3.10 -7.29
N GLY A 174 8.05 2.60 -6.72
CA GLY A 174 8.81 3.33 -5.69
C GLY A 174 9.68 4.40 -6.35
N PRO A 175 9.40 5.71 -6.15
CA PRO A 175 10.13 6.76 -6.87
C PRO A 175 11.60 6.85 -6.48
N THR A 176 12.01 6.46 -5.29
CA THR A 176 13.42 6.42 -4.87
C THR A 176 14.17 5.37 -5.67
N ASP A 177 13.75 4.12 -5.60
CA ASP A 177 14.42 3.00 -6.24
C ASP A 177 14.34 3.12 -7.77
N PHE A 178 13.21 3.58 -8.28
CA PHE A 178 13.07 3.88 -9.71
C PHE A 178 14.01 5.00 -10.17
N SER A 179 14.21 6.06 -9.37
CA SER A 179 15.14 7.15 -9.70
C SER A 179 16.60 6.70 -9.66
N GLU A 180 16.98 5.89 -8.67
CA GLU A 180 18.32 5.28 -8.58
C GLU A 180 18.56 4.31 -9.75
N TYR A 181 17.57 3.47 -10.09
CA TYR A 181 17.62 2.60 -11.25
C TYR A 181 17.86 3.39 -12.56
N MET A 182 17.16 4.50 -12.74
CA MET A 182 17.35 5.40 -13.90
C MET A 182 18.63 6.22 -13.84
N GLY A 183 19.38 6.21 -12.73
CA GLY A 183 20.54 7.06 -12.50
C GLY A 183 20.22 8.56 -12.42
N ILE A 184 18.98 8.91 -12.07
CA ILE A 184 18.48 10.30 -12.07
C ILE A 184 18.13 10.69 -10.62
N ARG A 185 18.89 11.61 -10.04
CA ARG A 185 18.70 12.09 -8.65
C ARG A 185 18.02 13.45 -8.55
N ASP A 186 17.75 14.10 -9.67
CA ASP A 186 17.01 15.36 -9.71
C ASP A 186 15.50 15.11 -9.61
N PRO A 187 14.82 15.49 -8.51
CA PRO A 187 13.39 15.27 -8.34
C PRO A 187 12.53 16.11 -9.29
N GLN A 188 13.12 17.10 -9.95
CA GLN A 188 12.47 17.93 -10.98
C GLN A 188 12.77 17.45 -12.41
N SER A 189 13.47 16.31 -12.55
CA SER A 189 13.85 15.79 -13.86
C SER A 189 12.64 15.57 -14.77
N PRO A 190 12.57 16.23 -15.94
CA PRO A 190 11.52 16.00 -16.91
C PRO A 190 11.57 14.58 -17.50
N ILE A 191 12.75 13.95 -17.53
CA ILE A 191 12.93 12.58 -18.02
C ILE A 191 12.26 11.61 -17.04
N LEU A 192 12.51 11.73 -15.73
CA LEU A 192 11.90 10.90 -14.70
C LEU A 192 10.38 11.06 -14.71
N ARG A 193 9.90 12.32 -14.74
CA ARG A 193 8.47 12.63 -14.81
C ARG A 193 7.82 12.06 -16.08
N GLY A 194 8.46 12.22 -17.23
CA GLY A 194 7.98 11.67 -18.49
C GLY A 194 7.86 10.15 -18.46
N LYS A 195 8.83 9.47 -17.85
CA LYS A 195 8.81 8.01 -17.73
C LYS A 195 7.68 7.52 -16.81
N ILE A 196 7.48 8.16 -15.67
CA ILE A 196 6.34 7.83 -14.78
C ILE A 196 5.00 8.07 -15.47
N THR A 197 4.87 9.16 -16.23
CA THR A 197 3.66 9.44 -17.01
C THR A 197 3.41 8.33 -18.05
N GLU A 198 4.44 7.89 -18.79
CA GLU A 198 4.34 6.78 -19.74
C GLU A 198 3.83 5.50 -19.06
N LEU A 199 4.38 5.16 -17.89
CA LEU A 199 4.00 3.95 -17.14
C LEU A 199 2.57 4.06 -16.60
N ALA A 200 2.17 5.23 -16.09
CA ALA A 200 0.81 5.49 -15.65
C ALA A 200 -0.20 5.33 -16.79
N ASP A 201 0.11 5.86 -17.99
CA ASP A 201 -0.74 5.72 -19.17
C ASP A 201 -0.88 4.27 -19.62
N LYS A 202 0.19 3.48 -19.56
CA LYS A 202 0.16 2.03 -19.85
C LYS A 202 -0.78 1.30 -18.89
N ILE A 203 -0.65 1.52 -17.58
CA ILE A 203 -1.53 0.91 -16.56
C ILE A 203 -2.99 1.34 -16.78
N LYS A 204 -3.22 2.64 -16.96
CA LYS A 204 -4.54 3.23 -17.18
C LYS A 204 -5.24 2.66 -18.41
N LYS A 205 -4.51 2.42 -19.50
CA LYS A 205 -5.02 1.85 -20.76
C LYS A 205 -5.53 0.42 -20.59
N ILE A 206 -4.90 -0.38 -19.73
CA ILE A 206 -5.34 -1.74 -19.42
C ILE A 206 -6.66 -1.74 -18.65
N GLY A 207 -6.84 -0.80 -17.69
CA GLY A 207 -8.12 -0.55 -17.02
C GLY A 207 -8.51 -1.59 -15.95
N LYS A 208 -7.66 -2.59 -15.65
CA LYS A 208 -7.89 -3.57 -14.57
C LYS A 208 -7.27 -3.09 -13.26
N ALA A 209 -5.96 -3.14 -13.12
CA ALA A 209 -5.27 -2.55 -11.99
C ALA A 209 -5.18 -1.02 -12.15
N LYS A 210 -5.06 -0.31 -11.02
CA LYS A 210 -4.71 1.11 -11.00
C LYS A 210 -3.27 1.30 -10.54
N MET A 211 -2.71 2.48 -10.79
CA MET A 211 -1.39 2.83 -10.27
C MET A 211 -1.48 3.19 -8.79
N GLN A 212 -0.50 2.75 -8.00
CA GLN A 212 -0.19 3.30 -6.68
C GLN A 212 1.07 4.16 -6.79
N PHE A 213 1.01 5.38 -6.23
CA PHE A 213 2.17 6.27 -6.23
C PHE A 213 2.14 7.21 -5.01
N PRO A 214 3.30 7.53 -4.38
CA PRO A 214 3.32 8.43 -3.23
C PRO A 214 3.03 9.88 -3.62
N MET A 215 2.25 10.56 -2.79
CA MET A 215 1.98 11.98 -2.92
C MET A 215 3.10 12.81 -2.27
N ASN A 216 3.55 13.86 -2.95
CA ASN A 216 4.57 14.80 -2.46
C ASN A 216 5.88 14.11 -1.99
N HIS A 217 6.27 13.02 -2.65
CA HIS A 217 7.50 12.30 -2.32
C HIS A 217 8.75 13.12 -2.70
N ALA A 218 9.80 13.08 -1.86
CA ALA A 218 11.00 13.89 -2.06
C ALA A 218 11.71 13.63 -3.40
N ALA A 219 11.76 12.39 -3.86
CA ALA A 219 12.37 12.03 -5.15
C ALA A 219 11.51 12.42 -6.36
N MET A 220 10.19 12.61 -6.19
CA MET A 220 9.27 13.05 -7.23
C MET A 220 8.01 13.67 -6.60
N PRO A 221 7.98 14.97 -6.39
CA PRO A 221 6.87 15.64 -5.69
C PRO A 221 5.68 15.87 -6.62
N LEU A 222 4.81 14.86 -6.76
CA LEU A 222 3.53 14.97 -7.44
C LEU A 222 2.43 15.34 -6.45
N GLY A 223 1.65 16.37 -6.79
CA GLY A 223 0.51 16.83 -6.00
C GLY A 223 -0.76 16.00 -6.24
N PRO A 224 -1.84 16.22 -5.45
CA PRO A 224 -3.05 15.41 -5.54
C PRO A 224 -3.73 15.47 -6.90
N LYS A 225 -3.75 16.64 -7.54
CA LYS A 225 -4.34 16.81 -8.87
C LYS A 225 -3.55 16.08 -9.96
N GLU A 226 -2.22 16.16 -9.91
CA GLU A 226 -1.35 15.46 -10.88
C GLU A 226 -1.52 13.94 -10.76
N LEU A 227 -1.59 13.40 -9.53
CA LEU A 227 -1.83 11.97 -9.31
C LEU A 227 -3.20 11.53 -9.84
N GLN A 228 -4.23 12.36 -9.65
CA GLN A 228 -5.57 12.09 -10.18
C GLN A 228 -5.57 12.11 -11.72
N ASP A 229 -4.92 13.08 -12.34
CA ASP A 229 -4.80 13.19 -13.81
C ASP A 229 -4.06 11.96 -14.39
N LEU A 230 -3.03 11.46 -13.69
CA LEU A 230 -2.33 10.22 -14.03
C LEU A 230 -3.16 8.95 -13.83
N GLY A 231 -4.32 9.02 -13.17
CA GLY A 231 -5.18 7.86 -12.91
C GLY A 231 -4.70 7.00 -11.75
N VAL A 232 -3.92 7.58 -10.81
CA VAL A 232 -3.53 6.92 -9.57
C VAL A 232 -4.76 6.59 -8.75
N GLY A 233 -4.89 5.33 -8.32
CA GLY A 233 -6.02 4.87 -7.50
C GLY A 233 -5.79 5.03 -6.01
N TYR A 234 -4.54 4.82 -5.57
CA TYR A 234 -4.14 4.94 -4.17
C TYR A 234 -2.83 5.70 -4.03
N ALA A 235 -2.78 6.65 -3.12
CA ALA A 235 -1.57 7.37 -2.77
C ALA A 235 -1.34 7.38 -1.26
N HIS A 236 -0.10 7.11 -0.84
CA HIS A 236 0.32 7.39 0.53
C HIS A 236 0.95 8.77 0.59
N VAL A 237 0.50 9.57 1.57
CA VAL A 237 0.86 10.98 1.69
C VAL A 237 2.20 11.13 2.39
N SER A 238 3.13 11.86 1.77
CA SER A 238 4.41 12.26 2.37
C SER A 238 4.34 13.73 2.85
N PRO A 239 5.09 14.10 3.87
CA PRO A 239 6.02 13.28 4.65
C PRO A 239 5.30 12.35 5.64
N PRO A 240 5.97 11.28 6.12
CA PRO A 240 5.38 10.36 7.10
C PRO A 240 5.13 11.04 8.45
N PRO A 241 4.23 10.50 9.31
CA PRO A 241 3.87 11.08 10.61
C PRO A 241 5.06 11.40 11.52
N THR A 242 6.13 10.59 11.50
CA THR A 242 7.38 10.87 12.25
C THR A 242 8.03 12.19 11.84
N ALA A 243 8.10 12.45 10.54
CA ALA A 243 8.68 13.70 10.03
C ALA A 243 7.77 14.92 10.30
N VAL A 244 6.45 14.72 10.26
CA VAL A 244 5.48 15.77 10.64
C VAL A 244 5.64 16.13 12.10
N LEU A 245 5.67 15.14 13.00
CA LEU A 245 5.85 15.35 14.44
C LEU A 245 7.19 16.04 14.75
N MET A 246 8.29 15.57 14.14
CA MET A 246 9.61 16.15 14.33
C MET A 246 9.64 17.65 13.95
N ARG A 247 9.04 18.00 12.82
CA ARG A 247 8.95 19.39 12.36
C ARG A 247 8.14 20.25 13.33
N SER A 248 6.96 19.78 13.74
CA SER A 248 6.08 20.51 14.66
C SER A 248 6.74 20.74 16.02
N LEU A 249 7.43 19.73 16.58
CA LEU A 249 8.16 19.87 17.83
C LEU A 249 9.31 20.87 17.71
N LYS A 250 10.06 20.84 16.60
CA LYS A 250 11.14 21.79 16.35
C LYS A 250 10.63 23.21 16.24
N GLU A 251 9.61 23.48 15.44
CA GLU A 251 9.01 24.80 15.28
C GLU A 251 8.52 25.36 16.64
N ARG A 252 7.88 24.52 17.44
CA ARG A 252 7.44 24.90 18.79
C ARG A 252 8.60 25.32 19.70
N MET A 253 9.71 24.56 19.67
CA MET A 253 10.89 24.88 20.47
C MET A 253 11.59 26.14 19.99
N ASP A 254 11.69 26.34 18.69
CA ASP A 254 12.31 27.53 18.11
C ASP A 254 11.52 28.80 18.49
N ASN A 255 10.19 28.77 18.45
CA ASN A 255 9.32 29.86 18.88
C ASN A 255 9.52 30.20 20.36
N ILE A 256 9.51 29.18 21.25
CA ILE A 256 9.73 29.37 22.68
C ILE A 256 11.13 30.03 22.95
N ARG A 257 12.16 29.56 22.25
CA ARG A 257 13.51 30.13 22.39
C ARG A 257 13.59 31.59 21.92
N GLN A 258 12.87 31.95 20.87
CA GLN A 258 12.76 33.32 20.39
C GLN A 258 12.06 34.24 21.39
N GLU A 259 11.01 33.75 22.08
CA GLU A 259 10.34 34.53 23.13
C GLU A 259 11.15 34.72 24.41
N LEU A 260 12.14 33.84 24.64
CA LEU A 260 13.04 33.91 25.82
C LEU A 260 14.35 34.69 25.57
N SER A 261 14.65 35.05 24.33
CA SER A 261 15.82 35.82 23.92
C SER A 261 15.54 37.34 23.91
#